data_aa1f073999306cfd73ca2fede1a7864c
#
_entry.id   aa1f073999306cfd73ca2fede1a7864c
#
_cell.length_a   1.000
_cell.length_b   1.000
_cell.length_c   1.000
_cell.angle_alpha   90.00
_cell.angle_beta   90.00
_cell.angle_gamma   90.00
#
_symmetry.space_group_name_H-M   'P 1'
#
loop_
_entity.id
_entity.type
_entity.pdbx_description
1 polymer ?
#
loop_
_entity_poly.entity_id
_entity_poly.type
_entity_poly.pdbx_seq_one_letter_code
_entity_poly.pdbx_strand_id
1 'polypeptide(L)'
;MSQMLQGLRILVTQADVFMGPALCQTLAAHGAVVLADTQDLIPADAPQRMVEQHGHIDVLLVNLAMPAPSTHAGEVTEDEWQAVFDTMVHPLPRLVKAVLPQMQARASGKVLVMGSASALRGMKRASSYTAARGAQLAYVQAVGVELAPLNIQVNAIAQNFVDNPTYFPPEVQANPRFIERMKREVPLGRLVKASEDAEFAAYLCSSHADCFVGQVFPVSGGWATR
;
A
#
# COMPACT_ATOMS: atom_id res chain seq x y z
N MET A 1 -17.68 -18.06 2.23
CA MET A 1 -17.09 -16.71 2.32
C MET A 1 -17.83 -15.82 1.33
N SER A 2 -18.15 -14.59 1.69
CA SER A 2 -18.78 -13.63 0.78
C SER A 2 -17.83 -13.32 -0.39
N GLN A 3 -18.30 -13.44 -1.64
CA GLN A 3 -17.50 -13.11 -2.82
C GLN A 3 -17.63 -11.60 -3.12
N MET A 4 -17.10 -10.76 -2.22
CA MET A 4 -17.24 -9.30 -2.28
C MET A 4 -16.65 -8.67 -3.56
N LEU A 5 -15.72 -9.36 -4.21
CA LEU A 5 -14.94 -8.84 -5.34
C LEU A 5 -15.20 -9.62 -6.64
N GLN A 6 -16.33 -10.35 -6.71
CA GLN A 6 -16.63 -11.24 -7.81
C GLN A 6 -16.47 -10.55 -9.17
N GLY A 7 -15.54 -11.04 -9.96
CA GLY A 7 -15.27 -10.58 -11.33
C GLY A 7 -14.53 -9.26 -11.45
N LEU A 8 -14.27 -8.51 -10.35
CA LEU A 8 -13.46 -7.29 -10.39
C LEU A 8 -12.02 -7.61 -10.79
N ARG A 9 -11.49 -6.86 -11.73
CA ARG A 9 -10.11 -6.96 -12.19
C ARG A 9 -9.25 -6.02 -11.35
N ILE A 10 -8.42 -6.60 -10.49
CA ILE A 10 -7.59 -5.87 -9.52
C ILE A 10 -6.13 -6.01 -9.87
N LEU A 11 -5.51 -4.91 -10.29
CA LEU A 11 -4.08 -4.84 -10.54
C LEU A 11 -3.34 -4.61 -9.22
N VAL A 12 -2.41 -5.51 -8.89
CA VAL A 12 -1.57 -5.45 -7.69
C VAL A 12 -0.13 -5.24 -8.13
N THR A 13 0.48 -4.12 -7.76
CA THR A 13 1.91 -3.85 -8.02
C THR A 13 2.80 -4.53 -6.98
N GLN A 14 4.05 -4.85 -7.32
CA GLN A 14 4.98 -5.61 -6.46
C GLN A 14 4.29 -6.83 -5.82
N ALA A 15 3.61 -7.61 -6.65
CA ALA A 15 2.73 -8.70 -6.21
C ALA A 15 3.46 -9.87 -5.53
N ASP A 16 4.76 -9.98 -5.69
CA ASP A 16 5.62 -11.04 -5.17
C ASP A 16 6.35 -10.70 -3.86
N VAL A 17 6.31 -9.43 -3.42
CA VAL A 17 7.05 -8.96 -2.24
C VAL A 17 6.15 -8.23 -1.23
N PHE A 18 6.63 -8.07 -0.01
CA PHE A 18 5.92 -7.40 1.10
C PHE A 18 4.51 -7.98 1.31
N MET A 19 3.48 -7.17 1.14
CA MET A 19 2.09 -7.60 1.28
C MET A 19 1.52 -8.22 0.00
N GLY A 20 2.21 -8.12 -1.13
CA GLY A 20 1.74 -8.58 -2.43
C GLY A 20 1.17 -10.01 -2.42
N PRO A 21 1.90 -11.02 -1.91
CA PRO A 21 1.41 -12.40 -1.88
C PRO A 21 0.11 -12.57 -1.07
N ALA A 22 0.03 -11.96 0.13
CA ALA A 22 -1.16 -12.06 0.98
C ALA A 22 -2.36 -11.32 0.36
N LEU A 23 -2.13 -10.17 -0.26
CA LEU A 23 -3.16 -9.43 -0.99
C LEU A 23 -3.69 -10.25 -2.17
N CYS A 24 -2.82 -10.76 -3.03
CA CYS A 24 -3.22 -11.57 -4.18
C CYS A 24 -4.05 -12.80 -3.75
N GLN A 25 -3.62 -13.50 -2.71
CA GLN A 25 -4.33 -14.67 -2.18
C GLN A 25 -5.73 -14.29 -1.66
N THR A 26 -5.82 -13.24 -0.85
CA THR A 26 -7.09 -12.80 -0.25
C THR A 26 -8.06 -12.26 -1.30
N LEU A 27 -7.59 -11.41 -2.21
CA LEU A 27 -8.42 -10.87 -3.28
C LEU A 27 -9.00 -11.98 -4.18
N ALA A 28 -8.17 -12.97 -4.55
CA ALA A 28 -8.63 -14.14 -5.32
C ALA A 28 -9.66 -14.97 -4.55
N ALA A 29 -9.49 -15.16 -3.24
CA ALA A 29 -10.46 -15.88 -2.39
C ALA A 29 -11.82 -15.16 -2.33
N HIS A 30 -11.85 -13.84 -2.50
CA HIS A 30 -13.07 -13.04 -2.62
C HIS A 30 -13.62 -12.93 -4.05
N GLY A 31 -13.08 -13.69 -5.01
CA GLY A 31 -13.59 -13.80 -6.39
C GLY A 31 -13.05 -12.77 -7.37
N ALA A 32 -12.01 -11.99 -6.99
CA ALA A 32 -11.37 -11.07 -7.90
C ALA A 32 -10.55 -11.79 -8.98
N VAL A 33 -10.48 -11.19 -10.16
CA VAL A 33 -9.48 -11.51 -11.19
C VAL A 33 -8.23 -10.70 -10.86
N VAL A 34 -7.28 -11.33 -10.17
CA VAL A 34 -6.05 -10.68 -9.73
C VAL A 34 -5.07 -10.57 -10.89
N LEU A 35 -4.66 -9.36 -11.20
CA LEU A 35 -3.62 -9.01 -12.17
C LEU A 35 -2.33 -8.72 -11.36
N ALA A 36 -1.60 -9.81 -11.07
CA ALA A 36 -0.37 -9.72 -10.30
C ALA A 36 0.77 -9.19 -11.18
N ASP A 37 1.36 -8.06 -10.82
CA ASP A 37 2.45 -7.41 -11.56
C ASP A 37 3.70 -7.26 -10.70
N THR A 38 4.85 -7.61 -11.27
CA THR A 38 6.15 -7.58 -10.61
C THR A 38 7.17 -6.71 -11.35
N GLN A 39 6.72 -5.93 -12.34
CA GLN A 39 7.59 -5.08 -13.13
C GLN A 39 8.24 -3.99 -12.26
N ASP A 40 9.45 -3.62 -12.64
CA ASP A 40 10.10 -2.42 -12.11
C ASP A 40 9.34 -1.16 -12.56
N LEU A 41 8.89 -0.35 -11.61
CA LEU A 41 8.12 0.86 -11.84
C LEU A 41 8.93 2.15 -11.77
N ILE A 42 10.25 2.06 -11.57
CA ILE A 42 11.16 3.22 -11.57
C ILE A 42 11.20 3.90 -12.95
N PRO A 43 11.28 3.16 -14.09
CA PRO A 43 11.22 3.78 -15.40
C PRO A 43 9.91 4.55 -15.60
N ALA A 44 10.01 5.78 -16.12
CA ALA A 44 8.87 6.70 -16.16
C ALA A 44 7.68 6.21 -16.99
N ASP A 45 7.92 5.38 -18.00
CA ASP A 45 6.92 4.79 -18.89
C ASP A 45 6.40 3.41 -18.41
N ALA A 46 7.04 2.79 -17.40
CA ALA A 46 6.66 1.46 -16.93
C ALA A 46 5.20 1.40 -16.44
N PRO A 47 4.67 2.38 -15.67
CA PRO A 47 3.27 2.38 -15.28
C PRO A 47 2.28 2.36 -16.46
N GLN A 48 2.59 3.11 -17.51
CA GLN A 48 1.75 3.16 -18.70
C GLN A 48 1.77 1.81 -19.43
N ARG A 49 2.95 1.23 -19.67
CA ARG A 49 3.09 -0.10 -20.30
C ARG A 49 2.38 -1.18 -19.51
N MET A 50 2.48 -1.16 -18.17
CA MET A 50 1.81 -2.11 -17.30
C MET A 50 0.28 -2.04 -17.47
N VAL A 51 -0.30 -0.85 -17.46
CA VAL A 51 -1.74 -0.66 -17.65
C VAL A 51 -2.18 -1.12 -19.05
N GLU A 52 -1.42 -0.82 -20.09
CA GLU A 52 -1.69 -1.27 -21.46
C GLU A 52 -1.65 -2.81 -21.57
N GLN A 53 -0.68 -3.44 -20.93
CA GLN A 53 -0.55 -4.91 -20.91
C GLN A 53 -1.72 -5.59 -20.23
N HIS A 54 -2.21 -5.05 -19.10
CA HIS A 54 -3.31 -5.65 -18.34
C HIS A 54 -4.69 -5.25 -18.85
N GLY A 55 -4.81 -4.18 -19.61
CA GLY A 55 -6.07 -3.71 -20.21
C GLY A 55 -7.03 -3.16 -19.15
N HIS A 56 -8.25 -3.73 -19.08
CA HIS A 56 -9.28 -3.26 -18.15
C HIS A 56 -8.91 -3.53 -16.69
N ILE A 57 -8.95 -2.45 -15.85
CA ILE A 57 -8.62 -2.49 -14.43
C ILE A 57 -9.73 -1.78 -13.65
N ASP A 58 -10.44 -2.50 -12.78
CA ASP A 58 -11.47 -1.95 -11.90
C ASP A 58 -10.85 -1.31 -10.67
N VAL A 59 -9.83 -1.95 -10.11
CA VAL A 59 -9.12 -1.49 -8.92
C VAL A 59 -7.62 -1.52 -9.17
N LEU A 60 -6.93 -0.42 -8.84
CA LEU A 60 -5.48 -0.37 -8.74
C LEU A 60 -5.08 -0.48 -7.27
N LEU A 61 -4.46 -1.58 -6.88
CA LEU A 61 -3.86 -1.77 -5.57
C LEU A 61 -2.36 -1.52 -5.65
N VAL A 62 -1.94 -0.41 -5.07
CA VAL A 62 -0.55 0.09 -5.14
C VAL A 62 0.23 -0.40 -3.94
N ASN A 63 1.02 -1.45 -4.14
CA ASN A 63 2.00 -1.96 -3.18
C ASN A 63 3.38 -1.48 -3.61
N LEU A 64 3.77 -0.26 -3.20
CA LEU A 64 5.08 0.35 -3.47
C LEU A 64 5.86 0.43 -2.17
N ALA A 65 6.81 -0.47 -2.00
CA ALA A 65 7.60 -0.56 -0.79
C ALA A 65 9.05 -0.96 -1.09
N MET A 66 9.92 -0.65 -0.16
CA MET A 66 11.31 -1.11 -0.10
C MET A 66 11.71 -1.29 1.37
N PRO A 67 12.75 -2.07 1.69
CA PRO A 67 13.28 -2.12 3.05
C PRO A 67 13.62 -0.71 3.54
N ALA A 68 13.13 -0.35 4.74
CA ALA A 68 13.37 0.98 5.30
C ALA A 68 14.86 1.15 5.62
N PRO A 69 15.55 2.16 5.07
CA PRO A 69 16.90 2.51 5.50
C PRO A 69 16.94 2.82 7.00
N SER A 70 18.07 2.52 7.64
CA SER A 70 18.29 2.82 9.06
C SER A 70 19.45 3.79 9.22
N THR A 71 19.23 5.06 8.83
CA THR A 71 20.24 6.12 8.71
C THR A 71 19.92 7.26 9.66
N HIS A 72 20.92 7.79 10.37
CA HIS A 72 20.73 9.00 11.18
C HIS A 72 20.41 10.21 10.29
N ALA A 73 19.57 11.11 10.79
CA ALA A 73 19.09 12.25 10.00
C ALA A 73 20.22 13.13 9.39
N GLY A 74 21.35 13.27 10.10
CA GLY A 74 22.52 13.99 9.57
C GLY A 74 23.41 13.20 8.61
N GLU A 75 23.10 11.92 8.38
CA GLU A 75 23.89 10.99 7.55
C GLU A 75 23.13 10.54 6.28
N VAL A 76 21.88 10.95 6.15
CA VAL A 76 21.07 10.64 4.95
C VAL A 76 21.73 11.27 3.74
N THR A 77 22.09 10.44 2.78
CA THR A 77 22.72 10.90 1.52
C THR A 77 21.65 11.28 0.49
N GLU A 78 22.03 12.08 -0.49
CA GLU A 78 21.18 12.38 -1.64
C GLU A 78 20.80 11.10 -2.40
N ASP A 79 21.72 10.17 -2.56
CA ASP A 79 21.48 8.89 -3.22
C ASP A 79 20.42 8.05 -2.47
N GLU A 80 20.51 7.98 -1.13
CA GLU A 80 19.47 7.31 -0.32
C GLU A 80 18.11 7.97 -0.51
N TRP A 81 18.09 9.31 -0.41
CA TRP A 81 16.87 10.08 -0.58
C TRP A 81 16.24 9.84 -1.95
N GLN A 82 17.04 9.96 -3.01
CA GLN A 82 16.59 9.76 -4.38
C GLN A 82 16.07 8.32 -4.61
N ALA A 83 16.81 7.30 -4.17
CA ALA A 83 16.43 5.90 -4.33
C ALA A 83 15.08 5.59 -3.65
N VAL A 84 14.85 6.13 -2.45
CA VAL A 84 13.59 5.97 -1.72
C VAL A 84 12.44 6.62 -2.47
N PHE A 85 12.61 7.83 -2.99
CA PHE A 85 11.57 8.54 -3.72
C PHE A 85 11.32 7.93 -5.10
N ASP A 86 12.35 7.50 -5.80
CA ASP A 86 12.22 6.83 -7.11
C ASP A 86 11.43 5.53 -7.01
N THR A 87 11.65 4.76 -5.92
CA THR A 87 10.96 3.49 -5.71
C THR A 87 9.52 3.68 -5.20
N MET A 88 9.28 4.62 -4.30
CA MET A 88 8.03 4.65 -3.54
C MET A 88 7.11 5.80 -3.90
N VAL A 89 7.65 6.95 -4.36
CA VAL A 89 6.85 8.16 -4.56
C VAL A 89 6.56 8.40 -6.04
N HIS A 90 7.60 8.44 -6.87
CA HIS A 90 7.45 8.82 -8.27
C HIS A 90 6.55 7.86 -9.09
N PRO A 91 6.51 6.54 -8.84
CA PRO A 91 5.60 5.66 -9.55
C PRO A 91 4.11 5.91 -9.24
N LEU A 92 3.76 6.34 -8.02
CA LEU A 92 2.36 6.48 -7.60
C LEU A 92 1.53 7.42 -8.50
N PRO A 93 1.91 8.69 -8.73
CA PRO A 93 1.16 9.57 -9.62
C PRO A 93 1.16 9.09 -11.08
N ARG A 94 2.22 8.41 -11.53
CA ARG A 94 2.30 7.82 -12.88
C ARG A 94 1.32 6.67 -13.04
N LEU A 95 1.19 5.79 -12.03
CA LEU A 95 0.22 4.69 -11.97
C LEU A 95 -1.22 5.21 -12.02
N VAL A 96 -1.55 6.19 -11.17
CA VAL A 96 -2.87 6.81 -11.16
C VAL A 96 -3.18 7.45 -12.51
N LYS A 97 -2.25 8.23 -13.07
CA LYS A 97 -2.39 8.83 -14.40
C LYS A 97 -2.66 7.79 -15.50
N ALA A 98 -2.02 6.63 -15.42
CA ALA A 98 -2.16 5.57 -16.42
C ALA A 98 -3.54 4.89 -16.37
N VAL A 99 -4.10 4.63 -15.17
CA VAL A 99 -5.43 3.98 -15.04
C VAL A 99 -6.59 4.95 -15.16
N LEU A 100 -6.37 6.23 -14.88
CA LEU A 100 -7.43 7.22 -14.74
C LEU A 100 -8.33 7.38 -15.99
N PRO A 101 -7.82 7.41 -17.23
CA PRO A 101 -8.66 7.56 -18.42
C PRO A 101 -9.75 6.50 -18.52
N GLN A 102 -9.42 5.23 -18.26
CA GLN A 102 -10.40 4.16 -18.33
C GLN A 102 -11.41 4.19 -17.16
N MET A 103 -10.98 4.62 -15.96
CA MET A 103 -11.86 4.79 -14.81
C MET A 103 -12.83 5.96 -15.01
N GLN A 104 -12.36 7.08 -15.53
CA GLN A 104 -13.21 8.24 -15.85
C GLN A 104 -14.24 7.91 -16.95
N ALA A 105 -13.83 7.22 -18.01
CA ALA A 105 -14.74 6.86 -19.11
C ALA A 105 -15.95 6.05 -18.67
N ARG A 106 -15.84 5.25 -17.61
CA ARG A 106 -16.94 4.44 -17.04
C ARG A 106 -17.52 5.02 -15.75
N ALA A 107 -17.03 6.18 -15.27
CA ALA A 107 -17.40 6.78 -13.99
C ALA A 107 -17.36 5.77 -12.83
N SER A 108 -16.31 4.96 -12.77
CA SER A 108 -16.11 3.92 -11.75
C SER A 108 -14.66 3.49 -11.66
N GLY A 109 -14.13 3.40 -10.45
CA GLY A 109 -12.78 2.89 -10.21
C GLY A 109 -12.35 3.06 -8.76
N LYS A 110 -11.35 2.29 -8.35
CA LYS A 110 -10.74 2.44 -7.02
C LYS A 110 -9.24 2.41 -7.11
N VAL A 111 -8.61 3.20 -6.24
CA VAL A 111 -7.16 3.14 -5.99
C VAL A 111 -6.96 2.94 -4.50
N LEU A 112 -6.26 1.87 -4.13
CA LEU A 112 -5.89 1.58 -2.76
C LEU A 112 -4.37 1.55 -2.63
N VAL A 113 -3.80 2.39 -1.77
CA VAL A 113 -2.36 2.49 -1.54
C VAL A 113 -1.98 1.79 -0.24
N MET A 114 -1.04 0.84 -0.32
CA MET A 114 -0.42 0.20 0.84
C MET A 114 0.69 1.12 1.37
N GLY A 115 0.31 1.99 2.28
CA GLY A 115 1.17 3.00 2.90
C GLY A 115 1.84 2.52 4.19
N SER A 116 2.32 3.45 5.01
CA SER A 116 2.92 3.13 6.30
C SER A 116 2.50 4.11 7.40
N ALA A 117 2.21 3.58 8.57
CA ALA A 117 1.94 4.35 9.78
C ALA A 117 3.18 5.12 10.31
N SER A 118 4.38 4.85 9.77
CA SER A 118 5.55 5.69 10.04
C SER A 118 5.31 7.16 9.68
N ALA A 119 4.52 7.41 8.63
CA ALA A 119 4.12 8.76 8.24
C ALA A 119 3.19 9.45 9.25
N LEU A 120 2.49 8.69 10.07
CA LEU A 120 1.54 9.21 11.08
C LEU A 120 2.21 9.48 12.43
N ARG A 121 3.27 8.73 12.75
CA ARG A 121 3.92 8.80 14.07
C ARG A 121 5.39 9.18 14.03
N GLY A 122 6.07 8.91 12.92
CA GLY A 122 7.52 9.02 12.79
C GLY A 122 8.27 7.77 13.30
N MET A 123 9.41 7.51 12.69
CA MET A 123 10.34 6.45 13.09
C MET A 123 11.75 7.01 13.19
N LYS A 124 12.46 6.64 14.26
CA LYS A 124 13.88 6.99 14.41
C LYS A 124 14.69 6.35 13.30
N ARG A 125 15.68 7.08 12.78
CA ARG A 125 16.64 6.62 11.75
C ARG A 125 15.99 6.20 10.42
N ALA A 126 14.81 6.72 10.11
CA ALA A 126 14.06 6.40 8.89
C ALA A 126 13.41 7.65 8.30
N SER A 127 14.13 8.78 8.29
CA SER A 127 13.57 10.06 7.85
C SER A 127 13.24 10.07 6.36
N SER A 128 14.11 9.54 5.49
CA SER A 128 13.88 9.40 4.05
C SER A 128 12.64 8.53 3.76
N TYR A 129 12.58 7.35 4.37
CA TYR A 129 11.45 6.44 4.26
C TYR A 129 10.14 7.05 4.77
N THR A 130 10.17 7.67 5.96
CA THR A 130 8.99 8.30 6.56
C THR A 130 8.47 9.46 5.70
N ALA A 131 9.37 10.26 5.12
CA ALA A 131 9.01 11.34 4.21
C ALA A 131 8.33 10.80 2.94
N ALA A 132 8.87 9.74 2.32
CA ALA A 132 8.28 9.09 1.16
C ALA A 132 6.90 8.51 1.46
N ARG A 133 6.73 7.85 2.62
CA ARG A 133 5.43 7.36 3.07
C ARG A 133 4.45 8.50 3.34
N GLY A 134 4.92 9.61 3.92
CA GLY A 134 4.11 10.83 4.07
C GLY A 134 3.64 11.41 2.75
N ALA A 135 4.52 11.44 1.75
CA ALA A 135 4.18 11.88 0.40
C ALA A 135 3.08 10.99 -0.24
N GLN A 136 3.16 9.66 -0.07
CA GLN A 136 2.11 8.74 -0.54
C GLN A 136 0.75 9.04 0.12
N LEU A 137 0.72 9.21 1.45
CA LEU A 137 -0.54 9.46 2.17
C LEU A 137 -1.14 10.82 1.82
N ALA A 138 -0.32 11.87 1.74
CA ALA A 138 -0.77 13.21 1.33
C ALA A 138 -1.32 13.22 -0.11
N TYR A 139 -0.67 12.50 -1.02
CA TYR A 139 -1.14 12.32 -2.39
C TYR A 139 -2.53 11.66 -2.43
N VAL A 140 -2.73 10.59 -1.67
CA VAL A 140 -4.01 9.89 -1.57
C VAL A 140 -5.12 10.81 -1.08
N GLN A 141 -4.86 11.63 -0.06
CA GLN A 141 -5.84 12.58 0.49
C GLN A 141 -6.26 13.61 -0.57
N ALA A 142 -5.31 14.21 -1.27
CA ALA A 142 -5.57 15.21 -2.28
C ALA A 142 -6.33 14.63 -3.48
N VAL A 143 -5.82 13.54 -4.06
CA VAL A 143 -6.40 12.91 -5.25
C VAL A 143 -7.75 12.25 -4.95
N GLY A 144 -7.94 11.73 -3.73
CA GLY A 144 -9.23 11.20 -3.30
C GLY A 144 -10.34 12.23 -3.37
N VAL A 145 -10.09 13.42 -2.83
CA VAL A 145 -11.07 14.53 -2.89
C VAL A 145 -11.30 14.98 -4.34
N GLU A 146 -10.26 15.06 -5.15
CA GLU A 146 -10.36 15.48 -6.55
C GLU A 146 -11.18 14.52 -7.41
N LEU A 147 -11.01 13.19 -7.22
CA LEU A 147 -11.61 12.16 -8.05
C LEU A 147 -12.98 11.68 -7.56
N ALA A 148 -13.38 12.00 -6.34
CA ALA A 148 -14.67 11.59 -5.77
C ALA A 148 -15.88 12.00 -6.63
N PRO A 149 -15.96 13.22 -7.21
CA PRO A 149 -17.07 13.60 -8.08
C PRO A 149 -17.18 12.74 -9.35
N LEU A 150 -16.13 12.05 -9.72
CA LEU A 150 -16.08 11.13 -10.87
C LEU A 150 -16.40 9.68 -10.49
N ASN A 151 -16.85 9.46 -9.25
CA ASN A 151 -17.11 8.13 -8.68
C ASN A 151 -15.86 7.23 -8.66
N ILE A 152 -14.69 7.82 -8.37
CA ILE A 152 -13.43 7.11 -8.22
C ILE A 152 -12.93 7.32 -6.79
N GLN A 153 -12.83 6.26 -6.01
CA GLN A 153 -12.38 6.29 -4.61
C GLN A 153 -10.88 6.04 -4.54
N VAL A 154 -10.16 6.91 -3.85
CA VAL A 154 -8.71 6.76 -3.59
C VAL A 154 -8.49 6.81 -2.10
N ASN A 155 -7.94 5.72 -1.53
CA ASN A 155 -7.71 5.57 -0.10
C ASN A 155 -6.37 4.89 0.18
N ALA A 156 -5.91 4.91 1.43
CA ALA A 156 -4.69 4.24 1.84
C ALA A 156 -4.87 3.45 3.13
N ILE A 157 -4.14 2.34 3.26
CA ILE A 157 -3.89 1.64 4.52
C ILE A 157 -2.50 2.01 5.00
N ALA A 158 -2.41 2.63 6.17
CA ALA A 158 -1.15 3.01 6.80
C ALA A 158 -0.70 1.89 7.75
N GLN A 159 0.17 1.02 7.25
CA GLN A 159 0.60 -0.20 7.93
C GLN A 159 1.78 0.05 8.88
N ASN A 160 1.81 -0.68 10.00
CA ASN A 160 3.03 -1.00 10.74
C ASN A 160 2.81 -2.27 11.58
N PHE A 161 3.87 -3.01 11.86
CA PHE A 161 3.81 -4.29 12.59
C PHE A 161 2.80 -5.28 11.98
N VAL A 162 2.69 -5.28 10.65
CA VAL A 162 1.96 -6.29 9.87
C VAL A 162 2.93 -7.37 9.44
N ASP A 163 2.57 -8.63 9.72
CA ASP A 163 3.39 -9.80 9.39
C ASP A 163 3.62 -9.90 7.88
N ASN A 164 4.88 -9.87 7.50
CA ASN A 164 5.34 -10.15 6.15
C ASN A 164 6.80 -10.62 6.19
N PRO A 165 7.21 -11.47 5.25
CA PRO A 165 8.53 -12.10 5.31
C PRO A 165 9.70 -11.14 5.09
N THR A 166 9.47 -9.97 4.49
CA THR A 166 10.53 -8.98 4.21
C THR A 166 10.93 -8.21 5.47
N TYR A 167 9.96 -7.73 6.25
CA TYR A 167 10.24 -6.94 7.47
C TYR A 167 10.34 -7.80 8.73
N PHE A 168 9.59 -8.90 8.78
CA PHE A 168 9.46 -9.75 9.95
C PHE A 168 9.66 -11.23 9.61
N PRO A 169 10.84 -11.61 9.08
CA PRO A 169 11.14 -13.01 8.82
C PRO A 169 11.14 -13.82 10.13
N PRO A 170 11.01 -15.17 10.08
CA PRO A 170 10.87 -16.01 11.27
C PRO A 170 11.94 -15.79 12.34
N GLU A 171 13.19 -15.55 11.94
CA GLU A 171 14.31 -15.26 12.85
C GLU A 171 14.14 -13.93 13.61
N VAL A 172 13.55 -12.92 12.97
CA VAL A 172 13.21 -11.66 13.64
C VAL A 172 12.07 -11.87 14.63
N GLN A 173 11.03 -12.60 14.22
CA GLN A 173 9.87 -12.88 15.08
C GLN A 173 10.24 -13.74 16.30
N ALA A 174 11.21 -14.65 16.17
CA ALA A 174 11.72 -15.48 17.26
C ALA A 174 12.67 -14.75 18.22
N ASN A 175 13.14 -13.53 17.86
CA ASN A 175 14.10 -12.79 18.68
C ASN A 175 13.43 -12.24 19.95
N PRO A 176 13.89 -12.59 21.17
CA PRO A 176 13.32 -12.12 22.43
C PRO A 176 13.25 -10.59 22.54
N ARG A 177 14.27 -9.87 22.02
CA ARG A 177 14.28 -8.40 22.03
C ARG A 177 13.17 -7.82 21.15
N PHE A 178 12.89 -8.45 20.02
CA PHE A 178 11.79 -8.06 19.15
C PHE A 178 10.44 -8.31 19.83
N ILE A 179 10.27 -9.47 20.48
CA ILE A 179 9.04 -9.82 21.21
C ILE A 179 8.78 -8.81 22.35
N GLU A 180 9.81 -8.48 23.14
CA GLU A 180 9.71 -7.47 24.20
C GLU A 180 9.39 -6.07 23.66
N ARG A 181 10.06 -5.68 22.56
CA ARG A 181 9.78 -4.42 21.88
C ARG A 181 8.32 -4.37 21.42
N MET A 182 7.83 -5.42 20.79
CA MET A 182 6.48 -5.50 20.29
C MET A 182 5.45 -5.37 21.42
N LYS A 183 5.64 -6.10 22.54
CA LYS A 183 4.76 -5.98 23.74
C LYS A 183 4.75 -4.57 24.33
N ARG A 184 5.85 -3.85 24.26
CA ARG A 184 5.98 -2.48 24.78
C ARG A 184 5.38 -1.45 23.84
N GLU A 185 5.55 -1.60 22.52
CA GLU A 185 5.25 -0.56 21.53
C GLU A 185 3.91 -0.76 20.82
N VAL A 186 3.43 -2.00 20.73
CA VAL A 186 2.20 -2.38 20.02
C VAL A 186 1.12 -2.80 21.02
N PRO A 187 0.08 -1.99 21.24
CA PRO A 187 -0.98 -2.31 22.21
C PRO A 187 -1.63 -3.68 22.00
N LEU A 188 -1.75 -4.15 20.76
CA LEU A 188 -2.26 -5.49 20.43
C LEU A 188 -1.37 -6.62 20.96
N GLY A 189 -0.10 -6.36 21.29
CA GLY A 189 0.87 -7.32 21.82
C GLY A 189 1.38 -8.37 20.83
N ARG A 190 1.00 -8.28 19.56
CA ARG A 190 1.44 -9.17 18.48
C ARG A 190 1.52 -8.42 17.15
N LEU A 191 2.14 -9.04 16.16
CA LEU A 191 1.97 -8.58 14.78
C LEU A 191 0.49 -8.68 14.36
N VAL A 192 0.04 -7.73 13.56
CA VAL A 192 -1.18 -7.88 12.78
C VAL A 192 -0.91 -8.97 11.75
N LYS A 193 -1.81 -9.94 11.61
CA LYS A 193 -1.64 -10.98 10.59
C LYS A 193 -1.74 -10.38 9.19
N ALA A 194 -0.95 -10.86 8.26
CA ALA A 194 -1.06 -10.45 6.86
C ALA A 194 -2.50 -10.62 6.31
N SER A 195 -3.20 -11.69 6.72
CA SER A 195 -4.59 -11.93 6.36
C SER A 195 -5.57 -10.90 6.95
N GLU A 196 -5.35 -10.42 8.19
CA GLU A 196 -6.21 -9.40 8.80
C GLU A 196 -6.15 -8.08 8.01
N ASP A 197 -4.94 -7.70 7.57
CA ASP A 197 -4.73 -6.50 6.77
C ASP A 197 -5.25 -6.67 5.33
N ALA A 198 -5.00 -7.83 4.71
CA ALA A 198 -5.47 -8.13 3.36
C ALA A 198 -7.00 -8.24 3.27
N GLU A 199 -7.69 -8.73 4.30
CA GLU A 199 -9.15 -8.72 4.40
C GLU A 199 -9.70 -7.28 4.43
N PHE A 200 -9.04 -6.39 5.17
CA PHE A 200 -9.43 -4.99 5.16
C PHE A 200 -9.17 -4.31 3.80
N ALA A 201 -8.07 -4.66 3.15
CA ALA A 201 -7.82 -4.22 1.78
C ALA A 201 -8.91 -4.72 0.80
N ALA A 202 -9.31 -5.98 0.91
CA ALA A 202 -10.40 -6.54 0.11
C ALA A 202 -11.73 -5.80 0.36
N TYR A 203 -12.05 -5.48 1.61
CA TYR A 203 -13.22 -4.65 1.94
C TYR A 203 -13.15 -3.28 1.26
N LEU A 204 -12.01 -2.59 1.34
CA LEU A 204 -11.83 -1.27 0.71
C LEU A 204 -11.88 -1.31 -0.82
N CYS A 205 -11.55 -2.44 -1.43
CA CYS A 205 -11.70 -2.66 -2.88
C CYS A 205 -13.14 -2.94 -3.30
N SER A 206 -14.03 -3.30 -2.38
CA SER A 206 -15.42 -3.65 -2.65
C SER A 206 -16.35 -2.42 -2.74
N SER A 207 -17.57 -2.63 -3.24
CA SER A 207 -18.63 -1.61 -3.25
C SER A 207 -19.14 -1.24 -1.84
N HIS A 208 -18.83 -2.05 -0.83
CA HIS A 208 -19.19 -1.72 0.56
C HIS A 208 -18.40 -0.53 1.12
N ALA A 209 -17.33 -0.13 0.45
CA ALA A 209 -16.43 0.95 0.84
C ALA A 209 -16.53 2.21 -0.05
N ASP A 210 -17.59 2.35 -0.84
CA ASP A 210 -17.75 3.49 -1.79
C ASP A 210 -17.85 4.85 -1.09
N CYS A 211 -18.21 4.87 0.19
CA CYS A 211 -18.31 6.11 0.99
C CYS A 211 -16.94 6.65 1.46
N PHE A 212 -15.86 5.87 1.36
CA PHE A 212 -14.55 6.31 1.80
C PHE A 212 -13.81 7.02 0.67
N VAL A 213 -13.38 8.26 0.94
CA VAL A 213 -12.73 9.15 -0.01
C VAL A 213 -11.56 9.85 0.67
N GLY A 214 -10.36 9.69 0.13
CA GLY A 214 -9.14 10.33 0.64
C GLY A 214 -8.75 9.88 2.05
N GLN A 215 -9.21 8.71 2.48
CA GLN A 215 -8.99 8.25 3.84
C GLN A 215 -7.66 7.51 3.97
N VAL A 216 -7.05 7.67 5.15
CA VAL A 216 -5.85 6.95 5.57
C VAL A 216 -6.21 6.13 6.82
N PHE A 217 -6.19 4.82 6.68
CA PHE A 217 -6.59 3.90 7.75
C PHE A 217 -5.36 3.28 8.43
N PRO A 218 -5.09 3.59 9.71
CA PRO A 218 -3.99 2.96 10.42
C PRO A 218 -4.28 1.47 10.71
N VAL A 219 -3.44 0.58 10.19
CA VAL A 219 -3.42 -0.85 10.54
C VAL A 219 -2.08 -1.19 11.17
N SER A 220 -2.01 -1.10 12.50
CA SER A 220 -0.73 -1.12 13.22
C SER A 220 -0.79 -1.76 14.60
N GLY A 221 -1.88 -2.47 14.93
CA GLY A 221 -2.10 -3.02 16.27
C GLY A 221 -2.17 -1.96 17.37
N GLY A 222 -2.53 -0.71 17.02
CA GLY A 222 -2.60 0.42 17.95
C GLY A 222 -1.28 1.19 18.10
N TRP A 223 -0.22 0.86 17.35
CA TRP A 223 1.04 1.61 17.35
C TRP A 223 0.86 3.06 16.87
N ALA A 224 0.01 3.28 15.89
CA ALA A 224 -0.50 4.58 15.48
C ALA A 224 -2.02 4.53 15.47
N THR A 225 -2.68 5.61 15.90
CA THR A 225 -4.15 5.68 16.04
C THR A 225 -4.78 6.77 15.18
N ARG A 226 -4.00 7.56 14.53
CA ARG A 226 -4.42 8.66 13.65
C ARG A 226 -3.25 9.17 12.79
#